data_cc4da63891824c4efe11a37eaccdc401
#
_entry.id   cc4da63891824c4efe11a37eaccdc401
#
_cell.length_a   1.000
_cell.length_b   1.000
_cell.length_c   1.000
_cell.angle_alpha   90.00
_cell.angle_beta   90.00
_cell.angle_gamma   90.00
#
_symmetry.space_group_name_H-M   'P 1'
#
loop_
_entity.id
_entity.type
_entity.pdbx_description
1 polymer ?
#
loop_
_entity_poly.entity_id
_entity_poly.type
_entity_poly.pdbx_seq_one_letter_code
_entity_poly.pdbx_strand_id
1 'polypeptide(L)'
;MIQFGLRLHDAEKLPIEQVLPLVHQKGFSCVHLALSKSLKEVPNTPSALTPGYAAYLRRLFAKNELDIAVLGNYLNLAHPDADALHAIQEKYYAHIRFASLLGCGMVGTETGAPNAEYKFCPECRSDAALATFIKNFKPVVRCAEQYGVTIAIEPVVKHIVYDARRARTVLDEIGSPNLQILLDPVNLLNMENVDQREEVFAEAIELLGKDVAMIHFKDFLRQDAGGQLAATGAGQGGMGDYRTILRFAKEQKPHF
;
A
#
# COMPACT_ATOMS: atom_id res chain seq x y z
N MET A 1 -12.14 17.23 -3.14
CA MET A 1 -13.12 16.21 -3.64
C MET A 1 -12.40 14.88 -3.56
N ILE A 2 -13.03 13.84 -3.04
CA ILE A 2 -12.43 12.51 -2.95
C ILE A 2 -12.28 11.93 -4.35
N GLN A 3 -11.10 11.44 -4.71
CA GLN A 3 -10.84 10.74 -5.96
C GLN A 3 -11.07 9.24 -5.78
N PHE A 4 -11.65 8.60 -6.79
CA PHE A 4 -11.82 7.15 -6.82
C PHE A 4 -10.86 6.53 -7.83
N GLY A 5 -10.09 5.57 -7.35
CA GLY A 5 -9.07 4.89 -8.14
C GLY A 5 -9.25 3.38 -8.21
N LEU A 6 -8.56 2.77 -9.16
CA LEU A 6 -8.51 1.33 -9.34
C LEU A 6 -7.08 0.82 -9.15
N ARG A 7 -6.90 -0.33 -8.50
CA ARG A 7 -5.63 -1.05 -8.57
C ARG A 7 -5.47 -1.59 -9.99
N LEU A 8 -4.52 -1.05 -10.74
CA LEU A 8 -4.40 -1.34 -12.18
C LEU A 8 -4.21 -2.84 -12.49
N HIS A 9 -3.59 -3.57 -11.57
CA HIS A 9 -3.42 -5.01 -11.70
C HIS A 9 -4.71 -5.86 -11.48
N ASP A 10 -5.80 -5.23 -11.04
CA ASP A 10 -7.13 -5.85 -10.97
C ASP A 10 -7.98 -5.54 -12.23
N ALA A 11 -7.49 -4.67 -13.11
CA ALA A 11 -8.12 -4.41 -14.41
C ALA A 11 -7.88 -5.57 -15.39
N GLU A 12 -8.46 -5.43 -16.57
CA GLU A 12 -8.25 -6.37 -17.67
C GLU A 12 -6.77 -6.53 -18.02
N LYS A 13 -6.34 -7.73 -18.36
CA LYS A 13 -4.93 -8.04 -18.67
C LYS A 13 -4.59 -7.66 -20.13
N LEU A 14 -4.53 -6.37 -20.36
CA LEU A 14 -4.22 -5.74 -21.65
C LEU A 14 -2.93 -4.92 -21.52
N PRO A 15 -2.27 -4.58 -22.65
CA PRO A 15 -1.21 -3.57 -22.67
C PRO A 15 -1.68 -2.26 -22.03
N ILE A 16 -0.75 -1.53 -21.40
CA ILE A 16 -1.10 -0.33 -20.64
C ILE A 16 -1.82 0.72 -21.49
N GLU A 17 -1.45 0.87 -22.73
CA GLU A 17 -2.06 1.83 -23.66
C GLU A 17 -3.52 1.50 -23.97
N GLN A 18 -3.93 0.24 -23.81
CA GLN A 18 -5.28 -0.24 -24.07
C GLN A 18 -6.13 -0.26 -22.80
N VAL A 19 -5.53 -0.57 -21.63
CA VAL A 19 -6.28 -0.66 -20.37
C VAL A 19 -6.62 0.71 -19.80
N LEU A 20 -5.76 1.73 -19.93
CA LEU A 20 -6.02 3.04 -19.33
C LEU A 20 -7.29 3.72 -19.87
N PRO A 21 -7.58 3.75 -21.20
CA PRO A 21 -8.86 4.26 -21.67
C PRO A 21 -10.08 3.57 -21.06
N LEU A 22 -10.00 2.24 -20.84
CA LEU A 22 -11.10 1.48 -20.23
C LEU A 22 -11.28 1.82 -18.75
N VAL A 23 -10.19 2.05 -18.02
CA VAL A 23 -10.24 2.50 -16.62
C VAL A 23 -10.91 3.87 -16.51
N HIS A 24 -10.52 4.82 -17.35
CA HIS A 24 -11.15 6.15 -17.41
C HIS A 24 -12.65 6.06 -17.78
N GLN A 25 -13.02 5.26 -18.78
CA GLN A 25 -14.41 5.06 -19.21
C GLN A 25 -15.29 4.47 -18.10
N LYS A 26 -14.72 3.70 -17.17
CA LYS A 26 -15.41 3.19 -15.97
C LYS A 26 -15.60 4.26 -14.87
N GLY A 27 -15.12 5.49 -15.09
CA GLY A 27 -15.30 6.62 -14.17
C GLY A 27 -14.24 6.77 -13.10
N PHE A 28 -13.12 6.04 -13.18
CA PHE A 28 -11.99 6.23 -12.29
C PHE A 28 -11.15 7.43 -12.73
N SER A 29 -10.65 8.21 -11.76
CA SER A 29 -9.78 9.36 -12.00
C SER A 29 -8.31 9.10 -11.65
N CYS A 30 -8.02 8.01 -10.95
CA CYS A 30 -6.66 7.65 -10.59
C CYS A 30 -6.44 6.14 -10.51
N VAL A 31 -5.19 5.73 -10.39
CA VAL A 31 -4.82 4.32 -10.23
C VAL A 31 -3.80 4.09 -9.13
N HIS A 32 -3.83 2.90 -8.55
CA HIS A 32 -2.71 2.30 -7.85
C HIS A 32 -1.88 1.50 -8.86
N LEU A 33 -0.67 1.95 -9.13
CA LEU A 33 0.25 1.33 -10.07
C LEU A 33 1.29 0.47 -9.34
N ALA A 34 1.22 -0.85 -9.45
CA ALA A 34 2.28 -1.76 -9.05
C ALA A 34 3.01 -2.28 -10.30
N LEU A 35 4.19 -1.74 -10.60
CA LEU A 35 4.91 -2.00 -11.86
C LEU A 35 5.07 -3.49 -12.17
N SER A 36 5.54 -4.27 -11.19
CA SER A 36 5.75 -5.73 -11.35
C SER A 36 4.47 -6.53 -11.61
N LYS A 37 3.32 -5.99 -11.22
CA LYS A 37 2.02 -6.65 -11.39
C LYS A 37 1.27 -6.18 -12.64
N SER A 38 1.46 -4.90 -13.01
CA SER A 38 0.70 -4.23 -14.07
C SER A 38 1.45 -4.12 -15.39
N LEU A 39 2.79 -4.06 -15.37
CA LEU A 39 3.65 -3.79 -16.54
C LEU A 39 4.70 -4.89 -16.67
N LYS A 40 4.25 -6.07 -17.08
CA LYS A 40 5.13 -7.26 -17.17
C LYS A 40 6.15 -7.18 -18.31
N GLU A 41 5.91 -6.33 -19.28
CA GLU A 41 6.78 -6.13 -20.46
C GLU A 41 8.06 -5.36 -20.13
N VAL A 42 8.07 -4.64 -18.99
CA VAL A 42 9.21 -3.84 -18.56
C VAL A 42 9.85 -4.48 -17.32
N PRO A 43 11.16 -4.73 -17.36
CA PRO A 43 11.85 -5.23 -16.17
C PRO A 43 11.66 -4.29 -14.97
N ASN A 44 11.27 -4.84 -13.83
CA ASN A 44 11.16 -4.08 -12.57
C ASN A 44 12.51 -4.10 -11.81
N THR A 45 13.55 -3.62 -12.48
CA THR A 45 14.90 -3.47 -11.91
C THR A 45 15.22 -2.00 -11.68
N PRO A 46 16.11 -1.66 -10.73
CA PRO A 46 16.50 -0.27 -10.50
C PRO A 46 16.98 0.46 -11.76
N SER A 47 17.68 -0.24 -12.66
CA SER A 47 18.20 0.31 -13.92
C SER A 47 17.13 0.58 -14.99
N ALA A 48 16.00 -0.13 -14.94
CA ALA A 48 14.88 0.09 -15.86
C ALA A 48 14.02 1.30 -15.49
N LEU A 49 14.08 1.76 -14.24
CA LEU A 49 13.32 2.91 -13.72
C LEU A 49 14.01 4.23 -14.12
N THR A 50 14.05 4.51 -15.41
CA THR A 50 14.74 5.66 -16.01
C THR A 50 13.86 6.92 -16.05
N PRO A 51 14.47 8.15 -16.13
CA PRO A 51 13.71 9.38 -16.33
C PRO A 51 12.87 9.37 -17.62
N GLY A 52 13.38 8.75 -18.70
CA GLY A 52 12.65 8.61 -19.96
C GLY A 52 11.39 7.77 -19.82
N TYR A 53 11.49 6.65 -19.07
CA TYR A 53 10.35 5.79 -18.80
C TYR A 53 9.32 6.49 -17.91
N ALA A 54 9.75 7.21 -16.87
CA ALA A 54 8.86 8.03 -16.07
C ALA A 54 8.12 9.08 -16.90
N ALA A 55 8.82 9.78 -17.78
CA ALA A 55 8.20 10.76 -18.67
C ALA A 55 7.22 10.15 -19.68
N TYR A 56 7.51 8.96 -20.19
CA TYR A 56 6.59 8.20 -21.04
C TYR A 56 5.29 7.86 -20.29
N LEU A 57 5.39 7.22 -19.12
CA LEU A 57 4.22 6.85 -18.32
C LEU A 57 3.41 8.09 -17.92
N ARG A 58 4.06 9.14 -17.44
CA ARG A 58 3.38 10.38 -17.05
C ARG A 58 2.53 10.96 -18.21
N ARG A 59 3.08 11.00 -19.43
CA ARG A 59 2.32 11.46 -20.60
C ARG A 59 1.17 10.52 -20.96
N LEU A 60 1.39 9.22 -20.84
CA LEU A 60 0.38 8.21 -21.14
C LEU A 60 -0.81 8.30 -20.17
N PHE A 61 -0.55 8.43 -18.86
CA PHE A 61 -1.58 8.62 -17.86
C PHE A 61 -2.34 9.94 -18.05
N ALA A 62 -1.61 11.04 -18.25
CA ALA A 62 -2.22 12.36 -18.49
C ALA A 62 -3.10 12.38 -19.75
N LYS A 63 -2.69 11.70 -20.84
CA LYS A 63 -3.50 11.56 -22.06
C LYS A 63 -4.85 10.87 -21.79
N ASN A 64 -4.91 10.01 -20.79
CA ASN A 64 -6.12 9.28 -20.40
C ASN A 64 -6.85 9.91 -19.20
N GLU A 65 -6.47 11.13 -18.82
CA GLU A 65 -7.06 11.85 -17.67
C GLU A 65 -7.04 11.04 -16.36
N LEU A 66 -5.95 10.29 -16.15
CA LEU A 66 -5.73 9.45 -14.98
C LEU A 66 -4.49 9.91 -14.23
N ASP A 67 -4.62 10.06 -12.91
CA ASP A 67 -3.49 10.26 -12.02
C ASP A 67 -2.94 8.92 -11.51
N ILE A 68 -1.65 8.91 -11.11
CA ILE A 68 -1.07 7.79 -10.37
C ILE A 68 -1.08 8.18 -8.89
N ALA A 69 -2.07 7.70 -8.15
CA ALA A 69 -2.25 8.03 -6.75
C ALA A 69 -1.18 7.39 -5.85
N VAL A 70 -0.74 6.16 -6.18
CA VAL A 70 0.31 5.45 -5.45
C VAL A 70 1.09 4.51 -6.37
N LEU A 71 2.40 4.48 -6.19
CA LEU A 71 3.30 3.50 -6.79
C LEU A 71 3.54 2.36 -5.79
N GLY A 72 2.97 1.18 -6.04
CA GLY A 72 3.08 0.03 -5.13
C GLY A 72 4.42 -0.69 -5.27
N ASN A 73 5.13 -0.90 -4.14
CA ASN A 73 6.37 -1.66 -4.08
C ASN A 73 6.40 -2.54 -2.81
N TYR A 74 6.01 -3.78 -2.95
CA TYR A 74 5.76 -4.74 -1.86
C TYR A 74 6.94 -5.69 -1.69
N LEU A 75 7.98 -5.26 -0.95
CA LEU A 75 9.19 -6.02 -0.69
C LEU A 75 9.47 -6.13 0.80
N ASN A 76 10.14 -7.22 1.22
CA ASN A 76 10.34 -7.58 2.62
C ASN A 76 11.49 -6.81 3.27
N LEU A 77 11.23 -5.70 3.94
CA LEU A 77 12.24 -4.93 4.69
C LEU A 77 12.68 -5.58 6.02
N ALA A 78 12.08 -6.71 6.39
CA ALA A 78 12.55 -7.52 7.52
C ALA A 78 13.26 -8.80 7.08
N HIS A 79 13.74 -8.85 5.83
CA HIS A 79 14.47 -10.02 5.30
C HIS A 79 15.69 -10.32 6.16
N PRO A 80 15.89 -11.60 6.59
CA PRO A 80 16.95 -11.96 7.52
C PRO A 80 18.35 -11.96 6.87
N ASP A 81 18.45 -12.20 5.57
CA ASP A 81 19.72 -12.17 4.83
C ASP A 81 20.09 -10.71 4.48
N ALA A 82 21.32 -10.32 4.83
CA ALA A 82 21.78 -8.94 4.69
C ALA A 82 21.95 -8.49 3.23
N ASP A 83 22.40 -9.37 2.33
CA ASP A 83 22.61 -9.04 0.93
C ASP A 83 21.26 -8.89 0.21
N ALA A 84 20.31 -9.78 0.51
CA ALA A 84 18.94 -9.65 0.02
C ALA A 84 18.26 -8.38 0.54
N LEU A 85 18.44 -8.05 1.82
CA LEU A 85 17.92 -6.82 2.40
C LEU A 85 18.49 -5.58 1.71
N HIS A 86 19.80 -5.56 1.48
CA HIS A 86 20.44 -4.45 0.74
C HIS A 86 19.86 -4.31 -0.66
N ALA A 87 19.72 -5.41 -1.41
CA ALA A 87 19.10 -5.39 -2.73
C ALA A 87 17.63 -4.92 -2.71
N ILE A 88 16.89 -5.25 -1.65
CA ILE A 88 15.53 -4.76 -1.42
C ILE A 88 15.52 -3.25 -1.18
N GLN A 89 16.41 -2.73 -0.34
CA GLN A 89 16.53 -1.29 -0.08
C GLN A 89 16.88 -0.52 -1.35
N GLU A 90 17.81 -0.99 -2.17
CA GLU A 90 18.15 -0.39 -3.48
C GLU A 90 16.93 -0.32 -4.41
N LYS A 91 16.07 -1.33 -4.40
CA LYS A 91 14.80 -1.29 -5.15
C LYS A 91 13.84 -0.23 -4.60
N TYR A 92 13.76 -0.03 -3.27
CA TYR A 92 12.97 1.05 -2.69
C TYR A 92 13.51 2.43 -3.09
N TYR A 93 14.82 2.65 -3.02
CA TYR A 93 15.44 3.91 -3.43
C TYR A 93 15.15 4.23 -4.90
N ALA A 94 15.23 3.22 -5.77
CA ALA A 94 14.90 3.37 -7.18
C ALA A 94 13.41 3.70 -7.41
N HIS A 95 12.49 3.05 -6.67
CA HIS A 95 11.05 3.33 -6.77
C HIS A 95 10.69 4.72 -6.23
N ILE A 96 11.29 5.15 -5.13
CA ILE A 96 11.08 6.49 -4.56
C ILE A 96 11.55 7.57 -5.55
N ARG A 97 12.77 7.43 -6.10
CA ARG A 97 13.27 8.32 -7.16
C ARG A 97 12.35 8.31 -8.37
N PHE A 98 11.90 7.14 -8.80
CA PHE A 98 11.01 7.00 -9.94
C PHE A 98 9.64 7.62 -9.70
N ALA A 99 9.06 7.46 -8.50
CA ALA A 99 7.82 8.10 -8.10
C ALA A 99 7.91 9.64 -8.20
N SER A 100 9.00 10.23 -7.71
CA SER A 100 9.27 11.67 -7.85
C SER A 100 9.32 12.09 -9.32
N LEU A 101 10.05 11.38 -10.18
CA LEU A 101 10.15 11.66 -11.62
C LEU A 101 8.81 11.45 -12.37
N LEU A 102 8.04 10.49 -11.93
CA LEU A 102 6.73 10.15 -12.49
C LEU A 102 5.66 11.19 -12.14
N GLY A 103 5.90 12.00 -11.10
CA GLY A 103 4.91 12.91 -10.54
C GLY A 103 3.91 12.21 -9.60
N CYS A 104 4.22 10.99 -9.17
CA CYS A 104 3.47 10.26 -8.15
C CYS A 104 4.05 10.63 -6.76
N GLY A 105 3.26 11.28 -5.93
CA GLY A 105 3.71 11.74 -4.59
C GLY A 105 3.84 10.63 -3.54
N MET A 106 3.50 9.37 -3.86
CA MET A 106 3.41 8.30 -2.86
C MET A 106 3.96 6.96 -3.36
N VAL A 107 4.72 6.28 -2.50
CA VAL A 107 5.08 4.87 -2.64
C VAL A 107 4.38 4.08 -1.54
N GLY A 108 3.57 3.08 -1.92
CA GLY A 108 2.87 2.20 -0.99
C GLY A 108 3.60 0.88 -0.76
N THR A 109 3.61 0.39 0.48
CA THR A 109 4.21 -0.89 0.85
C THR A 109 3.51 -1.55 2.03
N GLU A 110 3.62 -2.87 2.12
CA GLU A 110 3.35 -3.66 3.33
C GLU A 110 4.63 -3.80 4.18
N THR A 111 4.53 -4.43 5.35
CA THR A 111 5.62 -4.40 6.34
C THR A 111 6.43 -5.69 6.47
N GLY A 112 6.03 -6.74 5.74
CA GLY A 112 6.83 -7.96 5.64
C GLY A 112 6.73 -8.93 6.80
N ALA A 113 7.66 -9.90 6.79
CA ALA A 113 7.81 -10.95 7.78
C ALA A 113 9.30 -11.20 8.07
N PRO A 114 9.67 -11.69 9.28
CA PRO A 114 11.07 -11.93 9.63
C PRO A 114 11.62 -13.24 9.05
N ASN A 115 11.26 -13.55 7.81
CA ASN A 115 11.72 -14.72 7.06
C ASN A 115 11.89 -14.40 5.56
N ALA A 116 12.60 -15.27 4.84
CA ALA A 116 12.88 -15.06 3.41
C ALA A 116 11.63 -15.25 2.53
N GLU A 117 10.69 -16.06 2.95
CA GLU A 117 9.49 -16.45 2.20
C GLU A 117 8.41 -15.37 2.18
N TYR A 118 8.57 -14.31 2.97
CA TYR A 118 7.58 -13.24 3.13
C TYR A 118 6.22 -13.78 3.58
N LYS A 119 6.22 -14.77 4.46
CA LYS A 119 5.02 -15.45 4.95
C LYS A 119 4.84 -15.23 6.44
N PHE A 120 3.58 -15.24 6.87
CA PHE A 120 3.26 -15.19 8.29
C PHE A 120 3.97 -16.32 9.05
N CYS A 121 4.55 -15.95 10.18
CA CYS A 121 5.07 -16.87 11.20
C CYS A 121 4.83 -16.23 12.59
N PRO A 122 4.85 -17.01 13.68
CA PRO A 122 4.60 -16.47 15.03
C PRO A 122 5.52 -15.30 15.40
N GLU A 123 6.75 -15.30 14.90
CA GLU A 123 7.76 -14.26 15.11
C GLU A 123 7.34 -12.90 14.55
N CYS A 124 6.41 -12.83 13.57
CA CYS A 124 5.81 -11.57 13.11
C CYS A 124 5.19 -10.78 14.27
N ARG A 125 4.76 -11.46 15.33
CA ARG A 125 4.15 -10.85 16.52
C ARG A 125 5.16 -10.32 17.53
N SER A 126 6.46 -10.61 17.38
CA SER A 126 7.50 -10.22 18.34
C SER A 126 7.87 -8.73 18.21
N ASP A 127 8.30 -8.13 19.33
CA ASP A 127 8.82 -6.76 19.34
C ASP A 127 10.21 -6.70 18.66
N ALA A 128 10.96 -7.79 18.66
CA ALA A 128 12.22 -7.91 17.96
C ALA A 128 12.04 -7.78 16.43
N ALA A 129 10.99 -8.39 15.87
CA ALA A 129 10.65 -8.24 14.45
C ALA A 129 10.25 -6.79 14.12
N LEU A 130 9.46 -6.15 14.99
CA LEU A 130 9.08 -4.74 14.82
C LEU A 130 10.31 -3.82 14.86
N ALA A 131 11.18 -3.99 15.85
CA ALA A 131 12.42 -3.20 15.95
C ALA A 131 13.32 -3.38 14.73
N THR A 132 13.44 -4.62 14.23
CA THR A 132 14.20 -4.92 13.01
C THR A 132 13.59 -4.23 11.79
N PHE A 133 12.28 -4.32 11.61
CA PHE A 133 11.58 -3.61 10.53
C PHE A 133 11.82 -2.10 10.61
N ILE A 134 11.62 -1.48 11.77
CA ILE A 134 11.82 -0.03 11.98
C ILE A 134 13.26 0.37 11.63
N LYS A 135 14.25 -0.37 12.13
CA LYS A 135 15.66 -0.14 11.83
C LYS A 135 15.95 -0.13 10.33
N ASN A 136 15.46 -1.14 9.62
CA ASN A 136 15.70 -1.32 8.20
C ASN A 136 14.89 -0.36 7.33
N PHE A 137 13.77 0.14 7.84
CA PHE A 137 12.87 1.06 7.15
C PHE A 137 13.33 2.53 7.26
N LYS A 138 13.97 2.92 8.36
CA LYS A 138 14.49 4.29 8.55
C LYS A 138 15.27 4.84 7.35
N PRO A 139 16.24 4.12 6.74
CA PRO A 139 16.95 4.60 5.55
C PRO A 139 16.03 4.83 4.33
N VAL A 140 15.00 3.99 4.17
CA VAL A 140 14.03 4.12 3.07
C VAL A 140 13.18 5.38 3.23
N VAL A 141 12.72 5.66 4.46
CA VAL A 141 11.97 6.89 4.77
C VAL A 141 12.84 8.13 4.54
N ARG A 142 14.12 8.12 4.96
CA ARG A 142 15.06 9.23 4.67
C ARG A 142 15.24 9.47 3.18
N CYS A 143 15.28 8.41 2.39
CA CYS A 143 15.30 8.55 0.92
C CYS A 143 14.02 9.22 0.41
N ALA A 144 12.85 8.85 0.94
CA ALA A 144 11.58 9.49 0.59
C ALA A 144 11.57 10.99 0.92
N GLU A 145 12.09 11.39 2.08
CA GLU A 145 12.28 12.79 2.45
C GLU A 145 13.14 13.57 1.45
N GLN A 146 14.24 12.98 1.00
CA GLN A 146 15.16 13.62 0.04
C GLN A 146 14.51 13.86 -1.33
N TYR A 147 13.60 13.00 -1.74
CA TYR A 147 12.90 13.11 -3.03
C TYR A 147 11.52 13.78 -2.94
N GLY A 148 11.09 14.23 -1.74
CA GLY A 148 9.78 14.84 -1.53
C GLY A 148 8.63 13.87 -1.80
N VAL A 149 8.84 12.57 -1.55
CA VAL A 149 7.86 11.51 -1.75
C VAL A 149 7.38 11.01 -0.40
N THR A 150 6.09 10.76 -0.25
CA THR A 150 5.54 10.04 0.90
C THR A 150 5.72 8.55 0.71
N ILE A 151 6.16 7.84 1.75
CA ILE A 151 6.06 6.38 1.79
C ILE A 151 4.94 6.00 2.75
N ALA A 152 3.98 5.21 2.27
CA ALA A 152 2.82 4.80 3.05
C ALA A 152 2.88 3.31 3.35
N ILE A 153 2.84 2.95 4.64
CA ILE A 153 2.75 1.56 5.08
C ILE A 153 1.30 1.12 5.17
N GLU A 154 1.03 -0.07 4.70
CA GLU A 154 -0.25 -0.75 4.82
C GLU A 154 -0.16 -1.79 5.95
N PRO A 155 -0.83 -1.58 7.09
CA PRO A 155 -0.91 -2.58 8.14
C PRO A 155 -1.71 -3.80 7.67
N VAL A 156 -1.16 -5.00 7.87
CA VAL A 156 -1.77 -6.25 7.44
C VAL A 156 -1.67 -7.28 8.55
N VAL A 157 -2.79 -7.87 8.94
CA VAL A 157 -2.90 -8.81 10.06
C VAL A 157 -1.91 -9.98 10.02
N LYS A 158 -1.37 -10.32 8.85
CA LYS A 158 -0.37 -11.39 8.65
C LYS A 158 1.07 -10.91 8.66
N HIS A 159 1.32 -9.61 8.80
CA HIS A 159 2.65 -9.01 8.73
C HIS A 159 3.16 -8.56 10.10
N ILE A 160 4.35 -7.95 10.13
CA ILE A 160 4.98 -7.44 11.36
C ILE A 160 4.15 -6.29 11.95
N VAL A 161 3.66 -5.38 11.11
CA VAL A 161 2.70 -4.34 11.54
C VAL A 161 1.30 -4.85 11.24
N TYR A 162 0.72 -5.56 12.20
CA TYR A 162 -0.51 -6.30 12.03
C TYR A 162 -1.76 -5.56 12.53
N ASP A 163 -1.60 -4.46 13.25
CA ASP A 163 -2.68 -3.66 13.81
C ASP A 163 -2.34 -2.17 13.86
N ALA A 164 -3.31 -1.36 14.27
CA ALA A 164 -3.18 0.08 14.36
C ALA A 164 -2.16 0.53 15.41
N ARG A 165 -2.02 -0.19 16.53
CA ARG A 165 -1.09 0.15 17.62
C ARG A 165 0.36 0.00 17.17
N ARG A 166 0.68 -1.09 16.49
CA ARG A 166 2.02 -1.28 15.91
C ARG A 166 2.32 -0.27 14.81
N ALA A 167 1.32 0.06 13.98
CA ALA A 167 1.48 1.13 12.99
C ALA A 167 1.78 2.47 13.66
N ARG A 168 1.08 2.82 14.75
CA ARG A 168 1.36 4.02 15.54
C ARG A 168 2.79 4.01 16.09
N THR A 169 3.24 2.89 16.65
CA THR A 169 4.62 2.74 17.10
C THR A 169 5.64 3.02 16.00
N VAL A 170 5.43 2.51 14.79
CA VAL A 170 6.33 2.76 13.65
C VAL A 170 6.36 4.24 13.29
N LEU A 171 5.20 4.90 13.23
CA LEU A 171 5.12 6.33 12.95
C LEU A 171 5.86 7.17 13.99
N ASP A 172 5.66 6.88 15.28
CA ASP A 172 6.28 7.61 16.40
C ASP A 172 7.80 7.39 16.46
N GLU A 173 8.26 6.14 16.27
CA GLU A 173 9.68 5.79 16.32
C GLU A 173 10.49 6.34 15.13
N ILE A 174 9.86 6.55 14.00
CA ILE A 174 10.50 7.13 12.81
C ILE A 174 10.36 8.65 12.80
N GLY A 175 9.19 9.18 13.17
CA GLY A 175 8.94 10.60 13.38
C GLY A 175 9.06 11.46 12.11
N SER A 176 8.77 10.91 10.94
CA SER A 176 8.91 11.59 9.66
C SER A 176 7.55 12.01 9.07
N PRO A 177 7.38 13.24 8.57
CA PRO A 177 6.19 13.66 7.86
C PRO A 177 6.01 12.93 6.52
N ASN A 178 7.08 12.35 5.97
CA ASN A 178 7.06 11.58 4.74
C ASN A 178 6.69 10.11 4.97
N LEU A 179 6.40 9.70 6.22
CA LEU A 179 5.85 8.39 6.54
C LEU A 179 4.38 8.52 6.90
N GLN A 180 3.52 7.87 6.14
CA GLN A 180 2.07 7.91 6.32
C GLN A 180 1.46 6.49 6.23
N ILE A 181 0.14 6.41 6.31
CA ILE A 181 -0.62 5.16 6.31
C ILE A 181 -1.44 5.03 5.03
N LEU A 182 -1.35 3.86 4.42
CA LEU A 182 -2.32 3.34 3.48
C LEU A 182 -3.28 2.45 4.30
N LEU A 183 -4.50 2.91 4.52
CA LEU A 183 -5.46 2.19 5.34
C LEU A 183 -6.30 1.26 4.47
N ASP A 184 -6.13 -0.04 4.67
CA ASP A 184 -7.03 -1.07 4.18
C ASP A 184 -7.73 -1.73 5.37
N PRO A 185 -9.00 -1.39 5.65
CA PRO A 185 -9.69 -1.89 6.83
C PRO A 185 -9.81 -3.41 6.85
N VAL A 186 -9.99 -4.05 5.69
CA VAL A 186 -10.10 -5.51 5.59
C VAL A 186 -8.77 -6.21 5.89
N ASN A 187 -7.64 -5.57 5.61
CA ASN A 187 -6.33 -6.13 5.94
C ASN A 187 -6.04 -6.17 7.45
N LEU A 188 -6.80 -5.45 8.27
CA LEU A 188 -6.73 -5.51 9.73
C LEU A 188 -7.56 -6.65 10.32
N LEU A 189 -8.36 -7.35 9.50
CA LEU A 189 -9.28 -8.39 9.94
C LEU A 189 -8.72 -9.79 9.76
N ASN A 190 -9.08 -10.65 10.71
CA ASN A 190 -8.93 -12.09 10.66
C ASN A 190 -10.17 -12.77 11.27
N MET A 191 -10.19 -14.09 11.37
CA MET A 191 -11.34 -14.81 11.94
C MET A 191 -11.58 -14.56 13.43
N GLU A 192 -10.57 -14.05 14.15
CA GLU A 192 -10.67 -13.79 15.60
C GLU A 192 -11.34 -12.44 15.90
N ASN A 193 -11.18 -11.43 15.00
CA ASN A 193 -11.65 -10.07 15.23
C ASN A 193 -12.71 -9.57 14.24
N VAL A 194 -13.06 -10.36 13.23
CA VAL A 194 -13.99 -9.93 12.16
C VAL A 194 -15.40 -9.60 12.67
N ASP A 195 -15.82 -10.20 13.77
CA ASP A 195 -17.11 -9.90 14.40
C ASP A 195 -17.10 -8.57 15.18
N GLN A 196 -15.92 -8.11 15.58
CA GLN A 196 -15.66 -6.79 16.20
C GLN A 196 -15.07 -5.79 15.17
N ARG A 197 -15.33 -5.94 13.89
CA ARG A 197 -14.71 -5.13 12.82
C ARG A 197 -14.91 -3.62 13.00
N GLU A 198 -16.08 -3.20 13.48
CA GLU A 198 -16.36 -1.77 13.73
C GLU A 198 -15.45 -1.18 14.79
N GLU A 199 -15.15 -1.94 15.84
CA GLU A 199 -14.21 -1.56 16.90
C GLU A 199 -12.79 -1.48 16.36
N VAL A 200 -12.38 -2.45 15.53
CA VAL A 200 -11.07 -2.44 14.86
C VAL A 200 -10.92 -1.21 13.96
N PHE A 201 -11.97 -0.86 13.21
CA PHE A 201 -11.95 0.32 12.34
C PHE A 201 -11.94 1.62 13.14
N ALA A 202 -12.73 1.71 14.21
CA ALA A 202 -12.74 2.87 15.09
C ALA A 202 -11.38 3.10 15.75
N GLU A 203 -10.72 2.05 16.27
CA GLU A 203 -9.36 2.13 16.81
C GLU A 203 -8.35 2.56 15.74
N ALA A 204 -8.43 2.01 14.53
CA ALA A 204 -7.53 2.40 13.44
C ALA A 204 -7.69 3.88 13.06
N ILE A 205 -8.92 4.39 13.00
CA ILE A 205 -9.19 5.80 12.73
C ILE A 205 -8.69 6.69 13.88
N GLU A 206 -8.93 6.30 15.13
CA GLU A 206 -8.48 7.05 16.30
C GLU A 206 -6.95 7.18 16.34
N LEU A 207 -6.24 6.07 16.17
CA LEU A 207 -4.79 6.04 16.30
C LEU A 207 -4.05 6.58 15.06
N LEU A 208 -4.59 6.37 13.86
CA LEU A 208 -3.89 6.59 12.61
C LEU A 208 -4.52 7.67 11.72
N GLY A 209 -5.77 8.08 12.00
CA GLY A 209 -6.56 8.88 11.06
C GLY A 209 -5.87 10.13 10.53
N LYS A 210 -5.13 10.87 11.38
CA LYS A 210 -4.37 12.05 10.95
C LYS A 210 -3.29 11.73 9.92
N ASP A 211 -2.70 10.53 10.00
CA ASP A 211 -1.57 10.07 9.19
C ASP A 211 -2.02 9.21 7.99
N VAL A 212 -3.33 8.95 7.83
CA VAL A 212 -3.86 8.23 6.65
C VAL A 212 -3.75 9.12 5.43
N ALA A 213 -3.06 8.64 4.39
CA ALA A 213 -2.88 9.31 3.10
C ALA A 213 -3.75 8.72 1.99
N MET A 214 -4.20 7.48 2.15
CA MET A 214 -5.03 6.77 1.18
C MET A 214 -5.82 5.67 1.88
N ILE A 215 -6.99 5.33 1.32
CA ILE A 215 -7.81 4.21 1.78
C ILE A 215 -7.97 3.21 0.63
N HIS A 216 -7.69 1.94 0.90
CA HIS A 216 -8.10 0.86 0.02
C HIS A 216 -9.49 0.36 0.42
N PHE A 217 -10.41 0.39 -0.53
CA PHE A 217 -11.73 -0.21 -0.37
C PHE A 217 -11.79 -1.58 -1.00
N LYS A 218 -12.02 -2.59 -0.17
CA LYS A 218 -12.34 -3.94 -0.60
C LYS A 218 -13.33 -4.59 0.36
N ASP A 219 -13.74 -5.79 0.06
CA ASP A 219 -14.63 -6.60 0.86
C ASP A 219 -13.99 -7.94 1.18
N PHE A 220 -14.66 -8.78 1.94
CA PHE A 220 -14.21 -10.12 2.28
C PHE A 220 -15.36 -11.12 2.26
N LEU A 221 -15.00 -12.38 2.03
CA LEU A 221 -15.86 -13.54 2.23
C LEU A 221 -15.26 -14.41 3.32
N ARG A 222 -16.11 -14.92 4.22
CA ARG A 222 -15.72 -15.98 5.15
C ARG A 222 -15.67 -17.30 4.40
N GLN A 223 -14.53 -17.98 4.45
CA GLN A 223 -14.40 -19.30 3.85
C GLN A 223 -14.63 -20.35 4.93
N ASP A 224 -15.67 -21.17 4.76
CA ASP A 224 -16.04 -22.25 5.72
C ASP A 224 -14.95 -23.34 5.77
N ALA A 225 -14.31 -23.62 4.65
CA ALA A 225 -13.20 -24.56 4.57
C ALA A 225 -11.87 -23.84 4.91
N GLY A 226 -11.44 -23.91 6.17
CA GLY A 226 -10.12 -23.43 6.61
C GLY A 226 -10.11 -22.17 7.46
N GLY A 227 -11.26 -21.57 7.80
CA GLY A 227 -11.36 -20.45 8.74
C GLY A 227 -10.56 -19.23 8.31
N GLN A 228 -10.64 -18.80 7.04
CA GLN A 228 -9.93 -17.65 6.51
C GLN A 228 -10.88 -16.61 5.92
N LEU A 229 -10.43 -15.36 5.93
CA LEU A 229 -11.08 -14.30 5.15
C LEU A 229 -10.43 -14.21 3.77
N ALA A 230 -11.24 -14.33 2.72
CA ALA A 230 -10.80 -14.11 1.34
C ALA A 230 -11.21 -12.70 0.90
N ALA A 231 -10.26 -11.91 0.42
CA ALA A 231 -10.55 -10.58 -0.11
C ALA A 231 -11.39 -10.68 -1.40
N THR A 232 -12.36 -9.78 -1.55
CA THR A 232 -13.18 -9.61 -2.76
C THR A 232 -13.40 -8.12 -3.08
N GLY A 233 -14.02 -7.83 -4.20
CA GLY A 233 -14.36 -6.46 -4.58
C GLY A 233 -15.33 -5.79 -3.60
N ALA A 234 -15.23 -4.47 -3.46
CA ALA A 234 -16.10 -3.72 -2.58
C ALA A 234 -17.59 -3.95 -2.92
N GLY A 235 -18.41 -4.21 -1.89
CA GLY A 235 -19.83 -4.53 -2.02
C GLY A 235 -20.16 -5.94 -2.50
N GLN A 236 -19.17 -6.83 -2.61
CA GLN A 236 -19.36 -8.22 -3.09
C GLN A 236 -19.23 -9.26 -1.98
N GLY A 237 -19.06 -8.84 -0.72
CA GLY A 237 -18.78 -9.76 0.38
C GLY A 237 -19.53 -9.45 1.66
N GLY A 238 -18.95 -9.93 2.78
CA GLY A 238 -19.53 -9.89 4.11
C GLY A 238 -19.25 -8.63 4.93
N MET A 239 -18.58 -7.62 4.36
CA MET A 239 -18.33 -6.35 5.06
C MET A 239 -19.64 -5.66 5.44
N GLY A 240 -20.60 -5.65 4.54
CA GLY A 240 -21.97 -5.16 4.74
C GLY A 240 -22.11 -3.66 4.95
N ASP A 241 -21.24 -3.04 5.75
CA ASP A 241 -21.32 -1.64 6.13
C ASP A 241 -19.98 -0.93 6.01
N TYR A 242 -19.96 0.12 5.21
CA TYR A 242 -18.78 0.98 4.99
C TYR A 242 -18.92 2.36 5.66
N ARG A 243 -20.02 2.60 6.41
CA ARG A 243 -20.35 3.93 6.92
C ARG A 243 -19.26 4.54 7.78
N THR A 244 -18.63 3.76 8.66
CA THR A 244 -17.55 4.24 9.52
C THR A 244 -16.38 4.79 8.70
N ILE A 245 -15.91 4.02 7.72
CA ILE A 245 -14.79 4.41 6.86
C ILE A 245 -15.17 5.56 5.90
N LEU A 246 -16.38 5.52 5.31
CA LEU A 246 -16.84 6.57 4.42
C LEU A 246 -17.06 7.90 5.15
N ARG A 247 -17.57 7.85 6.39
CA ARG A 247 -17.70 9.04 7.23
C ARG A 247 -16.33 9.62 7.54
N PHE A 248 -15.38 8.81 7.98
CA PHE A 248 -13.99 9.23 8.20
C PHE A 248 -13.40 9.90 6.96
N ALA A 249 -13.49 9.25 5.80
CA ALA A 249 -12.98 9.80 4.55
C ALA A 249 -13.62 11.15 4.21
N LYS A 250 -14.95 11.26 4.31
CA LYS A 250 -15.71 12.48 3.98
C LYS A 250 -15.43 13.63 4.94
N GLU A 251 -15.35 13.37 6.24
CA GLU A 251 -15.28 14.41 7.27
C GLU A 251 -13.84 14.84 7.56
N GLN A 252 -12.88 13.91 7.52
CA GLN A 252 -11.51 14.17 7.93
C GLN A 252 -10.51 14.21 6.76
N LYS A 253 -10.88 13.63 5.61
CA LYS A 253 -10.01 13.53 4.43
C LYS A 253 -10.72 13.97 3.13
N PRO A 254 -11.36 15.15 3.10
CA PRO A 254 -12.18 15.57 1.95
C PRO A 254 -11.39 15.83 0.66
N HIS A 255 -10.05 15.76 0.72
CA HIS A 255 -9.15 16.03 -0.40
C HIS A 255 -8.35 14.79 -0.84
N PHE A 256 -8.78 13.60 -0.44
CA PHE A 256 -8.21 12.34 -0.97
C PHE A 256 -8.42 12.24 -2.47
#